data_15454c0ae9ef2b32ff6c0072df1ebeae
#
_entry.id   15454c0ae9ef2b32ff6c0072df1ebeae
#
_cell.length_a   1.000
_cell.length_b   1.000
_cell.length_c   1.000
_cell.angle_alpha   90.00
_cell.angle_beta   90.00
_cell.angle_gamma   90.00
#
_symmetry.space_group_name_H-M   'P 1'
#
loop_
_entity.id
_entity.type
_entity.pdbx_description
1 polymer ?
#
loop_
_entity_poly.entity_id
_entity_poly.type
_entity_poly.pdbx_seq_one_letter_code
_entity_poly.pdbx_strand_id
1 'polypeptide(L)'
;MGPAKASRMFLEKYPAADHYRVTLYGSLAATGKGHLTDEAVLRAFHGRKTELAWEPAVFLPRHPNALKFEAFGASGEQAGEWTAYSVGGGSVVDDQTVSETVHVYPHSTMEAILDYCHENGLRFWEYIERYEGAGIWEFLEEIWKVMQQSIRRGLESEGTLPGVLKLPRKAGEIKAKARSYSGPFKRRAQIFAYALAVSEENASGGIIVTAPTCGASGVLPAVLYYHKRVYKITDDQIIRALATAGLIGTLVKTNASISGAEVGCQGEVGTACAMASAAASQMMGGTINQIEYSAEMGLEHHLGLTCDPVAGLVQIPCIERNAFGAQRALAHNTYALMSDGRHRISFDEVVQTMYETGINIQSPYRETSLGGLALRDAMP
;
A
#
# COMPACT_ATOMS: atom_id res chain seq x y z
N MET A 1 1.89 -9.96 3.25
CA MET A 1 0.53 -10.57 3.22
C MET A 1 0.40 -11.63 2.12
N GLY A 2 0.70 -11.32 0.86
CA GLY A 2 0.63 -12.27 -0.26
C GLY A 2 1.40 -13.57 -0.01
N PRO A 3 2.70 -13.52 0.34
CA PRO A 3 3.47 -14.73 0.63
C PRO A 3 2.88 -15.60 1.74
N ALA A 4 2.44 -14.99 2.85
CA ALA A 4 1.81 -15.73 3.95
C ALA A 4 0.47 -16.37 3.55
N LYS A 5 -0.32 -15.69 2.70
CA LYS A 5 -1.57 -16.23 2.15
C LYS A 5 -1.28 -17.42 1.22
N ALA A 6 -0.33 -17.26 0.29
CA ALA A 6 0.08 -18.32 -0.61
C ALA A 6 0.61 -19.55 0.16
N SER A 7 1.41 -19.34 1.20
CA SER A 7 1.91 -20.42 2.07
C SER A 7 0.78 -21.20 2.74
N ARG A 8 -0.24 -20.52 3.28
CA ARG A 8 -1.40 -21.18 3.87
C ARG A 8 -2.19 -21.98 2.84
N MET A 9 -2.47 -21.40 1.67
CA MET A 9 -3.16 -22.09 0.57
C MET A 9 -2.42 -23.37 0.15
N PHE A 10 -1.08 -23.30 0.05
CA PHE A 10 -0.29 -24.48 -0.29
C PHE A 10 -0.30 -25.54 0.82
N LEU A 11 -0.17 -25.12 2.09
CA LEU A 11 -0.24 -26.01 3.23
C LEU A 11 -1.60 -26.73 3.35
N GLU A 12 -2.70 -26.03 3.07
CA GLU A 12 -4.05 -26.61 3.04
C GLU A 12 -4.18 -27.67 1.94
N LYS A 13 -3.52 -27.47 0.80
CA LYS A 13 -3.53 -28.43 -0.32
C LYS A 13 -2.65 -29.67 -0.05
N TYR A 14 -1.55 -29.53 0.69
CA TYR A 14 -0.59 -30.61 1.00
C TYR A 14 -0.35 -30.72 2.50
N PRO A 15 -1.35 -30.99 3.33
CA PRO A 15 -1.21 -30.95 4.80
C PRO A 15 -0.40 -32.11 5.38
N ALA A 16 -0.28 -33.22 4.63
CA ALA A 16 0.40 -34.46 5.06
C ALA A 16 1.86 -34.58 4.61
N ALA A 17 2.43 -33.55 3.94
CA ALA A 17 3.82 -33.59 3.54
C ALA A 17 4.76 -33.54 4.75
N ASP A 18 5.88 -34.24 4.65
CA ASP A 18 6.91 -34.33 5.71
C ASP A 18 7.74 -33.06 5.80
N HIS A 19 8.10 -32.48 4.64
CA HIS A 19 8.80 -31.21 4.58
C HIS A 19 8.42 -30.40 3.34
N TYR A 20 8.74 -29.11 3.38
CA TYR A 20 8.42 -28.14 2.34
C TYR A 20 9.67 -27.38 1.92
N ARG A 21 9.73 -26.98 0.66
CA ARG A 21 10.67 -25.98 0.15
C ARG A 21 9.89 -24.83 -0.46
N VAL A 22 10.28 -23.59 -0.13
CA VAL A 22 9.72 -22.36 -0.70
C VAL A 22 10.87 -21.58 -1.32
N THR A 23 10.82 -21.41 -2.64
CA THR A 23 11.79 -20.58 -3.37
C THR A 23 11.16 -19.23 -3.68
N LEU A 24 11.82 -18.16 -3.25
CA LEU A 24 11.42 -16.79 -3.56
C LEU A 24 12.24 -16.28 -4.76
N TYR A 25 11.58 -15.54 -5.65
CA TYR A 25 12.17 -15.06 -6.91
C TYR A 25 12.09 -13.54 -7.04
N GLY A 26 12.98 -12.98 -7.87
CA GLY A 26 12.98 -11.58 -8.31
C GLY A 26 12.91 -10.57 -7.18
N SER A 27 12.06 -9.57 -7.30
CA SER A 27 11.92 -8.51 -6.30
C SER A 27 11.52 -9.04 -4.92
N LEU A 28 10.68 -10.08 -4.86
CA LEU A 28 10.30 -10.70 -3.59
C LEU A 28 11.49 -11.34 -2.86
N ALA A 29 12.46 -11.88 -3.59
CA ALA A 29 13.70 -12.40 -3.01
C ALA A 29 14.67 -11.25 -2.66
N ALA A 30 14.80 -10.26 -3.53
CA ALA A 30 15.73 -9.14 -3.35
C ALA A 30 15.43 -8.30 -2.10
N THR A 31 14.15 -8.10 -1.78
CA THR A 31 13.69 -7.26 -0.67
C THR A 31 13.03 -8.05 0.46
N GLY A 32 12.85 -9.37 0.28
CA GLY A 32 12.01 -10.21 1.14
C GLY A 32 12.40 -10.22 2.61
N LYS A 33 13.69 -10.23 2.93
CA LYS A 33 14.19 -10.14 4.31
C LYS A 33 13.83 -8.80 4.94
N GLY A 34 13.90 -7.72 4.18
CA GLY A 34 13.53 -6.38 4.62
C GLY A 34 12.02 -6.21 4.85
N HIS A 35 11.22 -7.04 4.18
CA HIS A 35 9.76 -7.10 4.33
C HIS A 35 9.29 -8.17 5.32
N LEU A 36 10.21 -8.83 6.03
CA LEU A 36 9.94 -9.97 6.92
C LEU A 36 9.17 -11.10 6.21
N THR A 37 9.44 -11.30 4.92
CA THR A 37 8.74 -12.30 4.10
C THR A 37 9.10 -13.72 4.55
N ASP A 38 10.35 -13.95 4.92
CA ASP A 38 10.82 -15.20 5.52
C ASP A 38 10.05 -15.57 6.79
N GLU A 39 9.94 -14.63 7.72
CA GLU A 39 9.16 -14.84 8.94
C GLU A 39 7.68 -15.09 8.65
N ALA A 40 7.09 -14.34 7.71
CA ALA A 40 5.69 -14.49 7.34
C ALA A 40 5.40 -15.85 6.68
N VAL A 41 6.30 -16.35 5.84
CA VAL A 41 6.23 -17.69 5.23
C VAL A 41 6.37 -18.77 6.30
N LEU A 42 7.44 -18.71 7.11
CA LEU A 42 7.70 -19.72 8.14
C LEU A 42 6.58 -19.79 9.19
N ARG A 43 6.04 -18.66 9.61
CA ARG A 43 4.87 -18.62 10.52
C ARG A 43 3.65 -19.28 9.89
N ALA A 44 3.43 -19.12 8.58
CA ALA A 44 2.30 -19.74 7.90
C ALA A 44 2.38 -21.28 7.84
N PHE A 45 3.59 -21.83 7.87
CA PHE A 45 3.81 -23.28 7.96
C PHE A 45 3.73 -23.87 9.38
N HIS A 46 3.43 -23.03 10.39
CA HIS A 46 3.18 -23.46 11.77
C HIS A 46 4.29 -24.38 12.37
N GLY A 47 5.57 -24.06 12.12
CA GLY A 47 6.71 -24.84 12.64
C GLY A 47 6.99 -26.15 11.91
N ARG A 48 6.32 -26.44 10.80
CA ARG A 48 6.65 -27.57 9.93
C ARG A 48 8.03 -27.38 9.32
N LYS A 49 8.73 -28.47 9.03
CA LYS A 49 10.05 -28.45 8.40
C LYS A 49 9.97 -27.76 7.03
N THR A 50 10.48 -26.53 6.95
CA THR A 50 10.39 -25.68 5.75
C THR A 50 11.74 -25.07 5.45
N GLU A 51 12.22 -25.29 4.22
CA GLU A 51 13.43 -24.71 3.68
C GLU A 51 13.08 -23.48 2.83
N LEU A 52 13.82 -22.37 2.99
CA LEU A 52 13.69 -21.18 2.15
C LEU A 52 14.90 -21.07 1.21
N ALA A 53 14.64 -20.95 -0.09
CA ALA A 53 15.61 -20.64 -1.12
C ALA A 53 15.36 -19.23 -1.68
N TRP A 54 16.45 -18.55 -2.09
CA TRP A 54 16.41 -17.16 -2.53
C TRP A 54 17.06 -17.02 -3.90
N GLU A 55 16.29 -16.58 -4.89
CA GLU A 55 16.69 -16.42 -6.29
C GLU A 55 16.41 -14.98 -6.78
N PRO A 56 17.11 -13.96 -6.24
CA PRO A 56 16.82 -12.55 -6.55
C PRO A 56 17.14 -12.15 -7.99
N ALA A 57 18.01 -12.90 -8.69
CA ALA A 57 18.37 -12.65 -10.07
C ALA A 57 17.40 -13.31 -11.10
N VAL A 58 16.52 -14.19 -10.64
CA VAL A 58 15.59 -14.94 -11.49
C VAL A 58 14.22 -14.28 -11.45
N PHE A 59 13.74 -13.80 -12.59
CA PHE A 59 12.40 -13.22 -12.74
C PHE A 59 11.50 -14.17 -13.52
N LEU A 60 10.38 -14.56 -12.91
CA LEU A 60 9.37 -15.37 -13.60
C LEU A 60 8.49 -14.49 -14.51
N PRO A 61 7.99 -15.05 -15.63
CA PRO A 61 7.38 -14.23 -16.68
C PRO A 61 6.15 -13.42 -16.27
N ARG A 62 5.35 -13.94 -15.32
CA ARG A 62 4.05 -13.36 -15.00
C ARG A 62 4.13 -12.14 -14.08
N HIS A 63 5.03 -12.17 -13.07
CA HIS A 63 5.18 -11.07 -12.13
C HIS A 63 6.53 -11.16 -11.38
N PRO A 64 7.19 -10.00 -11.06
CA PRO A 64 8.48 -9.99 -10.35
C PRO A 64 8.45 -10.59 -8.93
N ASN A 65 7.28 -10.57 -8.27
CA ASN A 65 7.12 -11.12 -6.92
C ASN A 65 6.56 -12.54 -6.97
N ALA A 66 7.42 -13.53 -7.20
CA ALA A 66 7.03 -14.92 -7.34
C ALA A 66 7.54 -15.83 -6.22
N LEU A 67 6.78 -16.89 -5.93
CA LEU A 67 7.13 -17.97 -5.01
C LEU A 67 6.84 -19.31 -5.69
N LYS A 68 7.79 -20.25 -5.57
CA LYS A 68 7.56 -21.65 -5.90
C LYS A 68 7.52 -22.46 -4.60
N PHE A 69 6.49 -23.24 -4.44
CA PHE A 69 6.26 -24.15 -3.33
C PHE A 69 6.46 -25.57 -3.80
N GLU A 70 7.13 -26.38 -2.99
CA GLU A 70 7.33 -27.82 -3.21
C GLU A 70 7.07 -28.54 -1.89
N ALA A 71 6.31 -29.65 -1.97
CA ALA A 71 5.97 -30.52 -0.85
C ALA A 71 6.59 -31.90 -1.08
N PHE A 72 7.18 -32.49 -0.05
CA PHE A 72 7.87 -33.77 -0.13
C PHE A 72 7.34 -34.74 0.94
N GLY A 73 7.22 -36.01 0.59
CA GLY A 73 6.92 -37.10 1.51
C GLY A 73 8.16 -37.55 2.31
N ALA A 74 7.94 -38.50 3.24
CA ALA A 74 8.95 -39.00 4.16
C ALA A 74 10.15 -39.72 3.44
N SER A 75 9.92 -40.30 2.27
CA SER A 75 10.96 -40.92 1.44
C SER A 75 11.68 -39.91 0.53
N GLY A 76 11.28 -38.62 0.56
CA GLY A 76 11.87 -37.58 -0.26
C GLY A 76 11.22 -37.43 -1.64
N GLU A 77 10.18 -38.19 -1.95
CA GLU A 77 9.39 -38.01 -3.18
C GLU A 77 8.64 -36.70 -3.19
N GLN A 78 8.57 -36.05 -4.35
CA GLN A 78 7.81 -34.81 -4.51
C GLN A 78 6.31 -35.12 -4.57
N ALA A 79 5.58 -34.72 -3.54
CA ALA A 79 4.13 -34.89 -3.40
C ALA A 79 3.35 -33.81 -4.16
N GLY A 80 3.94 -32.64 -4.39
CA GLY A 80 3.33 -31.59 -5.17
C GLY A 80 4.16 -30.33 -5.29
N GLU A 81 3.75 -29.49 -6.25
CA GLU A 81 4.37 -28.16 -6.45
C GLU A 81 3.31 -27.14 -6.85
N TRP A 82 3.63 -25.87 -6.64
CA TRP A 82 2.78 -24.75 -7.04
C TRP A 82 3.60 -23.47 -7.16
N THR A 83 3.38 -22.72 -8.24
CA THR A 83 3.96 -21.37 -8.41
C THR A 83 2.89 -20.32 -8.20
N ALA A 84 3.17 -19.35 -7.35
CA ALA A 84 2.26 -18.27 -7.01
C ALA A 84 2.96 -16.91 -7.11
N TYR A 85 2.17 -15.88 -7.39
CA TYR A 85 2.63 -14.51 -7.56
C TYR A 85 1.89 -13.58 -6.59
N SER A 86 2.63 -12.73 -5.89
CA SER A 86 2.08 -11.69 -5.01
C SER A 86 1.95 -10.38 -5.78
N VAL A 87 0.75 -10.10 -6.27
CA VAL A 87 0.48 -8.97 -7.19
C VAL A 87 0.05 -7.68 -6.50
N GLY A 88 0.37 -7.53 -5.22
CA GLY A 88 0.05 -6.35 -4.42
C GLY A 88 -1.25 -6.47 -3.61
N GLY A 89 -1.37 -5.67 -2.54
CA GLY A 89 -2.55 -5.64 -1.66
C GLY A 89 -2.93 -6.96 -0.99
N GLY A 90 -2.00 -7.96 -0.95
CA GLY A 90 -2.26 -9.30 -0.43
C GLY A 90 -2.94 -10.25 -1.42
N SER A 91 -3.11 -9.84 -2.67
CA SER A 91 -3.64 -10.71 -3.75
C SER A 91 -2.58 -11.72 -4.17
N VAL A 92 -3.04 -12.96 -4.42
CA VAL A 92 -2.20 -14.08 -4.90
C VAL A 92 -2.86 -14.64 -6.15
N VAL A 93 -2.06 -14.81 -7.20
CA VAL A 93 -2.46 -15.44 -8.46
C VAL A 93 -1.46 -16.54 -8.82
N ASP A 94 -1.82 -17.47 -9.69
CA ASP A 94 -0.94 -18.50 -10.24
C ASP A 94 -1.08 -18.58 -11.76
N ASP A 95 -0.31 -19.45 -12.41
CA ASP A 95 -0.32 -19.58 -13.87
C ASP A 95 -1.66 -20.10 -14.43
N GLN A 96 -2.48 -20.73 -13.58
CA GLN A 96 -3.80 -21.29 -13.96
C GLN A 96 -4.93 -20.32 -13.63
N THR A 97 -4.71 -19.39 -12.72
CA THR A 97 -5.71 -18.40 -12.37
C THR A 97 -5.91 -17.46 -13.56
N VAL A 98 -6.92 -17.74 -14.35
CA VAL A 98 -7.56 -16.68 -15.14
C VAL A 98 -8.08 -15.73 -14.09
N SER A 99 -7.53 -14.51 -14.05
CA SER A 99 -7.94 -13.50 -13.09
C SER A 99 -9.43 -13.23 -13.30
N GLU A 100 -10.30 -14.00 -12.67
CA GLU A 100 -11.63 -13.52 -12.38
C GLU A 100 -11.45 -12.41 -11.34
N THR A 101 -11.11 -11.24 -11.84
CA THR A 101 -11.26 -10.02 -11.07
C THR A 101 -12.74 -9.96 -10.78
N VAL A 102 -13.14 -10.23 -9.55
CA VAL A 102 -14.52 -9.98 -9.12
C VAL A 102 -14.72 -8.47 -9.26
N HIS A 103 -15.31 -8.08 -10.38
CA HIS A 103 -15.68 -6.69 -10.61
C HIS A 103 -16.93 -6.40 -9.78
N VAL A 104 -16.75 -5.88 -8.58
CA VAL A 104 -17.85 -5.46 -7.71
C VAL A 104 -18.59 -4.28 -8.36
N TYR A 105 -17.83 -3.38 -8.99
CA TYR A 105 -18.38 -2.20 -9.65
C TYR A 105 -18.60 -2.44 -11.15
N PRO A 106 -19.77 -2.07 -11.69
CA PRO A 106 -20.05 -2.20 -13.13
C PRO A 106 -19.27 -1.17 -13.98
N HIS A 107 -18.83 -0.08 -13.38
CA HIS A 107 -18.07 0.98 -14.04
C HIS A 107 -16.58 0.82 -13.73
N SER A 108 -15.77 0.67 -14.78
CA SER A 108 -14.33 0.40 -14.67
C SER A 108 -13.46 1.66 -14.68
N THR A 109 -14.02 2.82 -15.01
CA THR A 109 -13.31 4.10 -15.10
C THR A 109 -13.91 5.12 -14.14
N MET A 110 -13.10 6.10 -13.73
CA MET A 110 -13.57 7.21 -12.89
C MET A 110 -14.57 8.09 -13.66
N GLU A 111 -14.35 8.30 -14.96
CA GLU A 111 -15.28 9.06 -15.80
C GLU A 111 -16.69 8.46 -15.77
N ALA A 112 -16.80 7.14 -16.02
CA ALA A 112 -18.10 6.46 -15.99
C ALA A 112 -18.75 6.46 -14.60
N ILE A 113 -17.96 6.44 -13.52
CA ILE A 113 -18.47 6.57 -12.16
C ILE A 113 -18.97 7.98 -11.87
N LEU A 114 -18.27 9.01 -12.33
CA LEU A 114 -18.69 10.40 -12.21
C LEU A 114 -20.02 10.64 -12.93
N ASP A 115 -20.12 10.20 -14.19
CA ASP A 115 -21.34 10.33 -14.98
C ASP A 115 -22.52 9.66 -14.28
N TYR A 116 -22.33 8.41 -13.83
CA TYR A 116 -23.37 7.70 -13.10
C TYR A 116 -23.76 8.40 -11.80
N CYS A 117 -22.79 8.92 -11.05
CA CYS A 117 -23.05 9.66 -9.82
C CYS A 117 -23.81 10.98 -10.10
N HIS A 118 -23.44 11.71 -11.17
CA HIS A 118 -24.15 12.93 -11.57
C HIS A 118 -25.60 12.66 -12.00
N GLU A 119 -25.83 11.66 -12.84
CA GLU A 119 -27.16 11.27 -13.31
C GLU A 119 -28.09 10.83 -12.16
N ASN A 120 -27.54 10.18 -11.13
CA ASN A 120 -28.33 9.66 -10.01
C ASN A 120 -28.27 10.53 -8.75
N GLY A 121 -27.56 11.66 -8.76
CA GLY A 121 -27.41 12.55 -7.61
C GLY A 121 -26.67 11.91 -6.43
N LEU A 122 -25.71 11.02 -6.70
CA LEU A 122 -24.97 10.25 -5.70
C LEU A 122 -23.62 10.89 -5.37
N ARG A 123 -23.16 10.66 -4.15
CA ARG A 123 -21.77 10.82 -3.74
C ARG A 123 -21.03 9.49 -3.94
N PHE A 124 -19.70 9.50 -3.97
CA PHE A 124 -18.92 8.28 -4.15
C PHE A 124 -19.21 7.20 -3.09
N TRP A 125 -19.34 7.57 -1.82
CA TRP A 125 -19.64 6.58 -0.78
C TRP A 125 -21.06 5.97 -0.93
N GLU A 126 -22.05 6.69 -1.49
CA GLU A 126 -23.39 6.15 -1.80
C GLU A 126 -23.34 5.22 -3.02
N TYR A 127 -22.50 5.54 -4.01
CA TYR A 127 -22.19 4.63 -5.11
C TYR A 127 -21.58 3.31 -4.58
N ILE A 128 -20.60 3.39 -3.67
CA ILE A 128 -19.94 2.23 -3.09
C ILE A 128 -20.96 1.38 -2.32
N GLU A 129 -21.79 1.99 -1.47
CA GLU A 129 -22.83 1.28 -0.71
C GLU A 129 -23.78 0.50 -1.61
N ARG A 130 -24.13 1.07 -2.76
CA ARG A 130 -25.06 0.46 -3.72
C ARG A 130 -24.53 -0.86 -4.28
N TYR A 131 -23.23 -0.98 -4.48
CA TYR A 131 -22.62 -2.16 -5.11
C TYR A 131 -21.94 -3.13 -4.12
N GLU A 132 -21.35 -2.62 -3.05
CA GLU A 132 -20.73 -3.45 -2.00
C GLU A 132 -21.78 -3.98 -0.98
N GLY A 133 -22.92 -3.29 -0.88
CA GLY A 133 -23.92 -3.58 0.13
C GLY A 133 -23.56 -3.07 1.54
N ALA A 134 -24.51 -3.21 2.48
CA ALA A 134 -24.36 -2.64 3.83
C ALA A 134 -23.21 -3.24 4.66
N GLY A 135 -22.76 -4.44 4.33
CA GLY A 135 -21.67 -5.11 5.05
C GLY A 135 -20.31 -4.39 4.93
N ILE A 136 -20.13 -3.51 3.94
CA ILE A 136 -18.90 -2.74 3.77
C ILE A 136 -18.62 -1.83 4.96
N TRP A 137 -19.65 -1.30 5.62
CA TRP A 137 -19.48 -0.35 6.71
C TRP A 137 -18.84 -1.00 7.96
N GLU A 138 -19.29 -2.17 8.34
CA GLU A 138 -18.71 -2.93 9.44
C GLU A 138 -17.24 -3.28 9.17
N PHE A 139 -16.92 -3.74 7.96
CA PHE A 139 -15.56 -4.00 7.54
C PHE A 139 -14.67 -2.74 7.62
N LEU A 140 -15.14 -1.60 7.07
CA LEU A 140 -14.36 -0.35 7.09
C LEU A 140 -14.22 0.23 8.51
N GLU A 141 -15.18 -0.01 9.39
CA GLU A 141 -15.07 0.34 10.81
C GLU A 141 -13.93 -0.43 11.50
N GLU A 142 -13.81 -1.73 11.22
CA GLU A 142 -12.70 -2.54 11.72
C GLU A 142 -11.36 -2.06 11.17
N ILE A 143 -11.28 -1.79 9.85
CA ILE A 143 -10.10 -1.21 9.21
C ILE A 143 -9.70 0.10 9.90
N TRP A 144 -10.65 0.98 10.15
CA TRP A 144 -10.37 2.25 10.83
C TRP A 144 -9.87 2.05 12.27
N LYS A 145 -10.40 1.10 13.02
CA LYS A 145 -9.89 0.74 14.36
C LYS A 145 -8.43 0.31 14.31
N VAL A 146 -8.07 -0.56 13.36
CA VAL A 146 -6.67 -1.02 13.19
C VAL A 146 -5.75 0.14 12.78
N MET A 147 -6.16 1.02 11.89
CA MET A 147 -5.39 2.22 11.51
C MET A 147 -5.11 3.12 12.72
N GLN A 148 -6.12 3.37 13.57
CA GLN A 148 -5.92 4.17 14.78
C GLN A 148 -4.97 3.49 15.78
N GLN A 149 -5.07 2.18 15.93
CA GLN A 149 -4.20 1.41 16.82
C GLN A 149 -2.74 1.43 16.35
N SER A 150 -2.48 1.28 15.06
CA SER A 150 -1.12 1.36 14.50
C SER A 150 -0.48 2.72 14.73
N ILE A 151 -1.23 3.82 14.54
CA ILE A 151 -0.75 5.16 14.87
C ILE A 151 -0.40 5.30 16.36
N ARG A 152 -1.27 4.81 17.25
CA ARG A 152 -1.02 4.92 18.70
C ARG A 152 0.23 4.15 19.11
N ARG A 153 0.36 2.89 18.70
CA ARG A 153 1.54 2.08 19.00
C ARG A 153 2.82 2.74 18.46
N GLY A 154 2.85 3.15 17.20
CA GLY A 154 4.03 3.77 16.61
C GLY A 154 4.42 5.11 17.24
N LEU A 155 3.45 5.87 17.77
CA LEU A 155 3.72 7.12 18.52
C LEU A 155 4.25 6.88 19.95
N GLU A 156 4.03 5.70 20.51
CA GLU A 156 4.45 5.29 21.84
C GLU A 156 5.72 4.44 21.81
N SER A 157 6.06 3.88 20.64
CA SER A 157 7.24 3.04 20.47
C SER A 157 8.51 3.89 20.32
N GLU A 158 9.55 3.50 21.05
CA GLU A 158 10.87 4.15 21.05
C GLU A 158 11.96 3.17 20.57
N GLY A 159 13.19 3.66 20.48
CA GLY A 159 14.37 2.87 20.15
C GLY A 159 14.69 2.86 18.65
N THR A 160 15.22 1.75 18.18
CA THR A 160 15.79 1.58 16.83
C THR A 160 14.97 0.59 16.02
N LEU A 161 14.76 0.87 14.75
CA LEU A 161 14.11 -0.05 13.81
C LEU A 161 14.98 -1.29 13.58
N PRO A 162 14.37 -2.45 13.35
CA PRO A 162 15.11 -3.66 13.02
C PRO A 162 15.86 -3.55 11.68
N GLY A 163 16.86 -4.40 11.49
CA GLY A 163 17.65 -4.45 10.26
C GLY A 163 18.99 -3.74 10.37
N VAL A 164 19.73 -3.73 9.27
CA VAL A 164 21.13 -3.27 9.22
C VAL A 164 21.28 -1.76 9.32
N LEU A 165 20.27 -0.99 8.92
CA LEU A 165 20.33 0.47 8.87
C LEU A 165 20.29 1.15 10.25
N LYS A 166 19.86 0.45 11.28
CA LYS A 166 19.83 0.95 12.67
C LYS A 166 19.15 2.33 12.81
N LEU A 167 18.10 2.60 12.05
CA LEU A 167 17.41 3.88 12.08
C LEU A 167 16.69 4.09 13.41
N PRO A 168 16.83 5.25 14.06
CA PRO A 168 16.03 5.57 15.24
C PRO A 168 14.57 5.82 14.85
N ARG A 169 13.64 5.43 15.71
CA ARG A 169 12.23 5.83 15.60
C ARG A 169 12.11 7.33 15.83
N LYS A 170 11.36 8.03 14.98
CA LYS A 170 11.22 9.50 14.98
C LYS A 170 9.80 9.96 15.30
N ALA A 171 8.78 9.08 15.15
CA ALA A 171 7.38 9.47 15.27
C ALA A 171 7.03 10.11 16.62
N GLY A 172 7.42 9.46 17.71
CA GLY A 172 7.20 9.96 19.08
C GLY A 172 7.92 11.28 19.35
N GLU A 173 9.16 11.38 18.92
CA GLU A 173 9.98 12.61 19.08
C GLU A 173 9.37 13.80 18.31
N ILE A 174 8.97 13.60 17.04
CA ILE A 174 8.35 14.66 16.23
C ILE A 174 7.01 15.08 16.84
N LYS A 175 6.19 14.11 17.33
CA LYS A 175 4.96 14.42 18.07
C LYS A 175 5.22 15.26 19.31
N ALA A 176 6.26 14.94 20.08
CA ALA A 176 6.64 15.70 21.27
C ALA A 176 7.07 17.12 20.91
N LYS A 177 7.95 17.28 19.91
CA LYS A 177 8.39 18.57 19.39
C LYS A 177 7.23 19.40 18.83
N ALA A 178 6.22 18.79 18.23
CA ALA A 178 5.03 19.48 17.72
C ALA A 178 4.28 20.28 18.79
N ARG A 179 4.43 19.92 20.08
CA ARG A 179 3.80 20.65 21.19
C ARG A 179 4.39 22.05 21.37
N SER A 180 5.66 22.25 21.04
CA SER A 180 6.38 23.51 21.14
C SER A 180 6.14 24.44 19.95
N TYR A 181 5.46 23.97 18.91
CA TYR A 181 5.17 24.74 17.70
C TYR A 181 3.72 25.22 17.66
N SER A 182 3.47 26.24 16.85
CA SER A 182 2.14 26.80 16.55
C SER A 182 1.89 26.87 15.04
N GLY A 183 0.64 27.18 14.66
CA GLY A 183 0.26 27.42 13.28
C GLY A 183 0.61 26.30 12.29
N PRO A 184 1.06 26.65 11.09
CA PRO A 184 1.35 25.67 10.02
C PRO A 184 2.44 24.67 10.38
N PHE A 185 3.46 25.09 11.16
CA PHE A 185 4.56 24.24 11.55
C PHE A 185 4.10 23.08 12.46
N LYS A 186 3.25 23.40 13.43
CA LYS A 186 2.61 22.38 14.30
C LYS A 186 1.81 21.37 13.47
N ARG A 187 1.02 21.84 12.51
CA ARG A 187 0.18 21.00 11.65
C ARG A 187 1.05 20.05 10.82
N ARG A 188 2.14 20.54 10.23
CA ARG A 188 3.09 19.70 9.48
C ARG A 188 3.76 18.65 10.36
N ALA A 189 4.22 19.03 11.54
CA ALA A 189 4.82 18.08 12.46
C ALA A 189 3.83 16.98 12.91
N GLN A 190 2.54 17.32 13.08
CA GLN A 190 1.51 16.34 13.43
C GLN A 190 1.29 15.31 12.32
N ILE A 191 1.11 15.75 11.06
CA ILE A 191 0.88 14.83 9.95
C ILE A 191 2.11 13.93 9.71
N PHE A 192 3.32 14.46 9.82
CA PHE A 192 4.55 13.68 9.74
C PHE A 192 4.60 12.62 10.85
N ALA A 193 4.35 13.01 12.10
CA ALA A 193 4.38 12.07 13.23
C ALA A 193 3.40 10.90 13.02
N TYR A 194 2.21 11.15 12.50
CA TYR A 194 1.22 10.11 12.26
C TYR A 194 1.61 9.15 11.12
N ALA A 195 2.14 9.68 10.02
CA ALA A 195 2.61 8.86 8.91
C ALA A 195 3.85 8.02 9.28
N LEU A 196 4.80 8.64 9.97
CA LEU A 196 5.98 7.95 10.49
C LEU A 196 5.60 6.84 11.47
N ALA A 197 4.64 7.08 12.36
CA ALA A 197 4.19 6.08 13.33
C ALA A 197 3.75 4.77 12.67
N VAL A 198 2.93 4.85 11.62
CA VAL A 198 2.46 3.66 10.90
C VAL A 198 3.60 3.01 10.11
N SER A 199 4.45 3.81 9.46
CA SER A 199 5.57 3.31 8.66
C SER A 199 6.63 2.63 9.53
N GLU A 200 6.91 3.15 10.71
CA GLU A 200 7.81 2.56 11.70
C GLU A 200 7.22 1.25 12.30
N GLU A 201 5.90 1.20 12.52
CA GLU A 201 5.22 -0.03 12.89
C GLU A 201 5.33 -1.10 11.80
N ASN A 202 5.09 -0.72 10.53
CA ASN A 202 5.29 -1.61 9.39
C ASN A 202 6.72 -2.15 9.33
N ALA A 203 7.72 -1.28 9.44
CA ALA A 203 9.13 -1.65 9.42
C ALA A 203 9.57 -2.56 10.59
N SER A 204 8.77 -2.62 11.65
CA SER A 204 9.03 -3.42 12.85
C SER A 204 8.16 -4.69 12.94
N GLY A 205 7.43 -5.03 11.86
CA GLY A 205 6.54 -6.20 11.83
C GLY A 205 5.25 -6.02 12.64
N GLY A 206 4.88 -4.79 12.99
CA GLY A 206 3.61 -4.46 13.65
C GLY A 206 2.41 -4.62 12.73
N ILE A 207 1.22 -4.73 13.32
CA ILE A 207 -0.03 -4.85 12.57
C ILE A 207 -0.42 -3.49 12.01
N ILE A 208 -0.50 -3.40 10.68
CA ILE A 208 -0.94 -2.22 9.93
C ILE A 208 -2.01 -2.62 8.89
N VAL A 209 -2.66 -1.63 8.31
CA VAL A 209 -3.54 -1.81 7.15
C VAL A 209 -2.76 -1.47 5.88
N THR A 210 -2.82 -2.34 4.88
CA THR A 210 -2.29 -2.01 3.54
C THR A 210 -3.18 -0.96 2.88
N ALA A 211 -2.60 0.17 2.45
CA ALA A 211 -3.37 1.28 1.88
C ALA A 211 -2.55 2.06 0.81
N PRO A 212 -2.40 1.56 -0.43
CA PRO A 212 -2.84 0.26 -0.93
C PRO A 212 -1.86 -0.88 -0.62
N THR A 213 -0.59 -0.59 -0.27
CA THR A 213 0.47 -1.57 0.05
C THR A 213 1.02 -1.38 1.46
N CYS A 214 1.86 -2.30 1.93
CA CYS A 214 2.57 -2.14 3.21
C CYS A 214 3.53 -0.94 3.16
N GLY A 215 4.25 -0.76 2.04
CA GLY A 215 5.23 0.31 1.85
C GLY A 215 4.62 1.72 1.90
N ALA A 216 3.35 1.86 1.56
CA ALA A 216 2.62 3.12 1.54
C ALA A 216 1.56 3.25 2.65
N SER A 217 1.55 2.33 3.62
CA SER A 217 0.52 2.18 4.65
C SER A 217 0.36 3.36 5.60
N GLY A 218 1.35 4.27 5.66
CA GLY A 218 1.33 5.43 6.55
C GLY A 218 0.55 6.63 6.03
N VAL A 219 0.35 6.75 4.72
CA VAL A 219 -0.22 7.96 4.09
C VAL A 219 -1.68 8.16 4.47
N LEU A 220 -2.55 7.23 4.08
CA LEU A 220 -3.99 7.33 4.30
C LEU A 220 -4.38 7.41 5.79
N PRO A 221 -3.89 6.53 6.68
CA PRO A 221 -4.25 6.62 8.10
C PRO A 221 -3.83 7.94 8.74
N ALA A 222 -2.67 8.49 8.36
CA ALA A 222 -2.19 9.76 8.89
C ALA A 222 -3.14 10.91 8.53
N VAL A 223 -3.60 10.97 7.28
CA VAL A 223 -4.54 12.00 6.80
C VAL A 223 -5.88 11.88 7.50
N LEU A 224 -6.45 10.68 7.61
CA LEU A 224 -7.72 10.44 8.31
C LEU A 224 -7.62 10.82 9.79
N TYR A 225 -6.56 10.37 10.46
CA TYR A 225 -6.35 10.66 11.88
C TYR A 225 -6.08 12.15 12.13
N TYR A 226 -5.37 12.82 11.22
CA TYR A 226 -5.18 14.27 11.27
C TYR A 226 -6.51 15.02 11.22
N HIS A 227 -7.41 14.67 10.30
CA HIS A 227 -8.73 15.29 10.18
C HIS A 227 -9.57 15.04 11.44
N LYS A 228 -9.55 13.84 11.99
CA LYS A 228 -10.19 13.53 13.28
C LYS A 228 -9.69 14.43 14.41
N ARG A 229 -8.38 14.61 14.51
CA ARG A 229 -7.77 15.34 15.64
C ARG A 229 -7.85 16.85 15.50
N VAL A 230 -7.69 17.38 14.30
CA VAL A 230 -7.59 18.82 14.03
C VAL A 230 -8.96 19.42 13.70
N TYR A 231 -9.72 18.77 12.83
CA TYR A 231 -11.01 19.27 12.37
C TYR A 231 -12.21 18.64 13.05
N LYS A 232 -11.98 17.69 13.99
CA LYS A 232 -13.04 17.01 14.75
C LYS A 232 -14.01 16.22 13.86
N ILE A 233 -13.54 15.72 12.73
CA ILE A 233 -14.31 14.85 11.85
C ILE A 233 -14.73 13.59 12.63
N THR A 234 -15.99 13.19 12.51
CA THR A 234 -16.57 12.02 13.19
C THR A 234 -16.08 10.71 12.57
N ASP A 235 -16.15 9.62 13.33
CA ASP A 235 -15.75 8.30 12.80
C ASP A 235 -16.63 7.87 11.62
N ASP A 236 -17.94 8.18 11.62
CA ASP A 236 -18.84 7.93 10.49
C ASP A 236 -18.39 8.66 9.22
N GLN A 237 -18.04 9.94 9.31
CA GLN A 237 -17.50 10.69 8.17
C GLN A 237 -16.18 10.12 7.66
N ILE A 238 -15.33 9.65 8.56
CA ILE A 238 -14.05 9.01 8.21
C ILE A 238 -14.27 7.67 7.52
N ILE A 239 -15.21 6.85 7.98
CA ILE A 239 -15.54 5.55 7.39
C ILE A 239 -16.06 5.74 5.96
N ARG A 240 -16.94 6.71 5.73
CA ARG A 240 -17.39 7.06 4.37
C ARG A 240 -16.25 7.57 3.48
N ALA A 241 -15.34 8.37 4.03
CA ALA A 241 -14.16 8.83 3.29
C ALA A 241 -13.17 7.69 3.01
N LEU A 242 -13.07 6.71 3.91
CA LEU A 242 -12.28 5.51 3.73
C LEU A 242 -12.84 4.63 2.60
N ALA A 243 -14.18 4.54 2.46
CA ALA A 243 -14.82 3.89 1.33
C ALA A 243 -14.41 4.55 0.00
N THR A 244 -14.51 5.88 -0.09
CA THR A 244 -14.06 6.62 -1.28
C THR A 244 -12.58 6.42 -1.57
N ALA A 245 -11.71 6.42 -0.55
CA ALA A 245 -10.30 6.08 -0.74
C ALA A 245 -10.12 4.66 -1.30
N GLY A 246 -10.92 3.69 -0.84
CA GLY A 246 -10.93 2.33 -1.36
C GLY A 246 -11.29 2.27 -2.85
N LEU A 247 -12.28 3.03 -3.29
CA LEU A 247 -12.67 3.14 -4.70
C LEU A 247 -11.51 3.65 -5.56
N ILE A 248 -10.84 4.74 -5.14
CA ILE A 248 -9.64 5.27 -5.84
C ILE A 248 -8.56 4.20 -5.98
N GLY A 249 -8.22 3.52 -4.87
CA GLY A 249 -7.21 2.45 -4.89
C GLY A 249 -7.62 1.27 -5.78
N THR A 250 -8.91 0.94 -5.82
CA THR A 250 -9.45 -0.13 -6.68
C THR A 250 -9.31 0.22 -8.16
N LEU A 251 -9.62 1.46 -8.56
CA LEU A 251 -9.46 1.91 -9.93
C LEU A 251 -8.01 1.84 -10.40
N VAL A 252 -7.05 2.29 -9.57
CA VAL A 252 -5.62 2.17 -9.91
C VAL A 252 -5.20 0.70 -10.02
N LYS A 253 -5.62 -0.14 -9.07
CA LYS A 253 -5.30 -1.58 -9.07
C LYS A 253 -5.87 -2.29 -10.30
N THR A 254 -7.07 -1.93 -10.74
CA THR A 254 -7.77 -2.58 -11.86
C THR A 254 -7.23 -2.14 -13.20
N ASN A 255 -6.94 -0.85 -13.38
CA ASN A 255 -6.57 -0.26 -14.68
C ASN A 255 -5.05 -0.10 -14.86
N ALA A 256 -4.27 -0.30 -13.79
CA ALA A 256 -2.81 -0.20 -13.82
C ALA A 256 -2.19 -1.23 -12.85
N SER A 257 -1.35 -0.78 -11.91
CA SER A 257 -0.76 -1.60 -10.87
C SER A 257 -0.50 -0.78 -9.61
N ILE A 258 -0.61 -1.43 -8.45
CA ILE A 258 -0.20 -0.88 -7.15
C ILE A 258 1.12 -1.48 -6.66
N SER A 259 1.83 -2.25 -7.48
CA SER A 259 3.06 -2.95 -7.10
C SER A 259 4.30 -2.11 -7.39
N GLY A 260 5.11 -1.83 -6.38
CA GLY A 260 6.40 -1.16 -6.53
C GLY A 260 7.38 -1.93 -7.43
N ALA A 261 7.29 -3.25 -7.43
CA ALA A 261 8.10 -4.13 -8.29
C ALA A 261 7.71 -4.07 -9.77
N GLU A 262 6.47 -3.66 -10.07
CA GLU A 262 5.97 -3.56 -11.43
C GLU A 262 6.06 -2.15 -11.99
N VAL A 263 5.59 -1.16 -11.23
CA VAL A 263 5.47 0.23 -11.71
C VAL A 263 6.24 1.26 -10.86
N GLY A 264 7.07 0.82 -9.94
CA GLY A 264 7.78 1.74 -9.04
C GLY A 264 6.92 2.26 -7.89
N CYS A 265 7.49 3.14 -7.08
CA CYS A 265 6.81 3.70 -5.90
C CYS A 265 5.66 4.66 -6.25
N GLN A 266 5.54 5.10 -7.51
CA GLN A 266 4.38 5.85 -8.01
C GLN A 266 3.08 5.03 -7.85
N GLY A 267 3.12 3.71 -8.08
CA GLY A 267 1.99 2.80 -7.86
C GLY A 267 1.65 2.58 -6.38
N GLU A 268 2.61 2.73 -5.48
CA GLU A 268 2.40 2.57 -4.04
C GLU A 268 2.04 3.91 -3.37
N VAL A 269 3.04 4.80 -3.21
CA VAL A 269 2.89 6.09 -2.51
C VAL A 269 2.04 7.06 -3.33
N GLY A 270 2.13 7.04 -4.67
CA GLY A 270 1.27 7.86 -5.52
C GLY A 270 -0.19 7.49 -5.35
N THR A 271 -0.51 6.20 -5.43
CA THR A 271 -1.88 5.71 -5.18
C THR A 271 -2.34 6.01 -3.76
N ALA A 272 -1.49 5.79 -2.74
CA ALA A 272 -1.84 6.13 -1.36
C ALA A 272 -2.11 7.63 -1.17
N CYS A 273 -1.36 8.50 -1.86
CA CYS A 273 -1.59 9.94 -1.86
C CYS A 273 -2.91 10.30 -2.56
N ALA A 274 -3.24 9.69 -3.70
CA ALA A 274 -4.51 9.86 -4.39
C ALA A 274 -5.69 9.46 -3.49
N MET A 275 -5.63 8.27 -2.88
CA MET A 275 -6.61 7.78 -1.91
C MET A 275 -6.81 8.75 -0.75
N ALA A 276 -5.71 9.24 -0.17
CA ALA A 276 -5.74 10.17 0.96
C ALA A 276 -6.24 11.56 0.58
N SER A 277 -5.91 12.03 -0.63
CA SER A 277 -6.37 13.31 -1.16
C SER A 277 -7.89 13.31 -1.36
N ALA A 278 -8.43 12.26 -2.00
CA ALA A 278 -9.87 12.06 -2.19
C ALA A 278 -10.62 12.02 -0.84
N ALA A 279 -10.10 11.21 0.11
CA ALA A 279 -10.68 11.11 1.45
C ALA A 279 -10.70 12.46 2.17
N ALA A 280 -9.60 13.22 2.11
CA ALA A 280 -9.51 14.55 2.70
C ALA A 280 -10.52 15.52 2.09
N SER A 281 -10.64 15.54 0.76
CA SER A 281 -11.57 16.41 0.05
C SER A 281 -13.02 16.08 0.39
N GLN A 282 -13.38 14.80 0.50
CA GLN A 282 -14.70 14.38 0.93
C GLN A 282 -15.01 14.80 2.38
N MET A 283 -14.07 14.58 3.31
CA MET A 283 -14.26 14.99 4.72
C MET A 283 -14.42 16.48 4.89
N MET A 284 -13.88 17.28 3.99
CA MET A 284 -13.96 18.73 4.00
C MET A 284 -15.14 19.28 3.15
N GLY A 285 -16.02 18.41 2.65
CA GLY A 285 -17.24 18.77 1.95
C GLY A 285 -17.09 19.06 0.45
N GLY A 286 -16.02 18.56 -0.18
CA GLY A 286 -15.81 18.70 -1.62
C GLY A 286 -16.91 18.03 -2.46
N THR A 287 -17.17 18.58 -3.62
CA THR A 287 -17.99 17.95 -4.67
C THR A 287 -17.30 16.72 -5.23
N ILE A 288 -18.03 15.82 -5.92
CA ILE A 288 -17.42 14.62 -6.51
C ILE A 288 -16.32 14.98 -7.51
N ASN A 289 -16.45 16.07 -8.26
CA ASN A 289 -15.42 16.57 -9.18
C ASN A 289 -14.18 17.09 -8.43
N GLN A 290 -14.35 17.78 -7.31
CA GLN A 290 -13.22 18.22 -6.49
C GLN A 290 -12.52 17.05 -5.81
N ILE A 291 -13.26 16.00 -5.43
CA ILE A 291 -12.71 14.76 -4.86
C ILE A 291 -11.89 14.03 -5.91
N GLU A 292 -12.41 13.87 -7.12
CA GLU A 292 -11.71 13.26 -8.24
C GLU A 292 -10.45 14.06 -8.60
N TYR A 293 -10.55 15.39 -8.79
CA TYR A 293 -9.42 16.25 -9.09
C TYR A 293 -8.31 16.18 -8.02
N SER A 294 -8.71 16.10 -6.75
CA SER A 294 -7.75 15.90 -5.65
C SER A 294 -7.02 14.55 -5.74
N ALA A 295 -7.72 13.49 -6.15
CA ALA A 295 -7.14 12.16 -6.37
C ALA A 295 -6.19 12.16 -7.57
N GLU A 296 -6.59 12.78 -8.66
CA GLU A 296 -5.79 12.97 -9.88
C GLU A 296 -4.45 13.60 -9.54
N MET A 297 -4.43 14.80 -8.92
CA MET A 297 -3.20 15.45 -8.46
C MET A 297 -2.35 14.59 -7.53
N GLY A 298 -3.02 13.77 -6.70
CA GLY A 298 -2.36 12.86 -5.78
C GLY A 298 -1.51 11.82 -6.49
N LEU A 299 -1.94 11.35 -7.66
CA LEU A 299 -1.21 10.40 -8.49
C LEU A 299 -0.25 11.10 -9.45
N GLU A 300 -0.72 12.15 -10.17
CA GLU A 300 0.06 12.91 -11.14
C GLU A 300 1.40 13.38 -10.59
N HIS A 301 1.39 13.99 -9.41
CA HIS A 301 2.59 14.56 -8.78
C HIS A 301 3.53 13.50 -8.17
N HIS A 302 3.23 12.22 -8.36
CA HIS A 302 4.10 11.11 -7.99
C HIS A 302 4.59 10.30 -9.22
N LEU A 303 4.24 10.71 -10.45
CA LEU A 303 4.73 10.08 -11.67
C LEU A 303 6.27 10.09 -11.70
N GLY A 304 6.86 8.97 -12.18
CA GLY A 304 8.30 8.80 -12.27
C GLY A 304 9.00 8.40 -10.94
N LEU A 305 8.27 8.16 -9.86
CA LEU A 305 8.85 7.80 -8.56
C LEU A 305 9.36 6.35 -8.57
N THR A 306 10.68 6.19 -8.47
CA THR A 306 11.37 4.89 -8.41
C THR A 306 11.07 4.13 -7.12
N CYS A 307 11.30 2.81 -7.09
CA CYS A 307 11.30 1.99 -5.88
C CYS A 307 12.68 1.33 -5.72
N ASP A 308 13.53 1.96 -4.92
CA ASP A 308 14.95 1.62 -4.72
C ASP A 308 15.32 1.60 -3.22
N PRO A 309 14.70 0.73 -2.41
CA PRO A 309 14.88 0.72 -0.96
C PRO A 309 16.30 0.33 -0.58
N VAL A 310 16.91 1.13 0.31
CA VAL A 310 18.26 0.88 0.83
C VAL A 310 18.28 -0.42 1.61
N ALA A 311 19.26 -1.28 1.32
CA ALA A 311 19.40 -2.62 1.89
C ALA A 311 18.14 -3.52 1.76
N GLY A 312 17.25 -3.24 0.81
CA GLY A 312 15.97 -3.93 0.64
C GLY A 312 14.96 -3.69 1.76
N LEU A 313 15.22 -2.73 2.65
CA LEU A 313 14.37 -2.45 3.81
C LEU A 313 13.31 -1.39 3.48
N VAL A 314 12.06 -1.61 3.90
CA VAL A 314 10.97 -0.61 3.80
C VAL A 314 11.20 0.52 4.82
N GLN A 315 12.36 1.15 4.75
CA GLN A 315 12.82 2.19 5.67
C GLN A 315 13.27 3.44 4.92
N ILE A 316 14.34 3.36 4.12
CA ILE A 316 14.81 4.46 3.28
C ILE A 316 14.58 4.11 1.81
N PRO A 317 13.86 4.96 1.07
CA PRO A 317 13.23 6.23 1.44
C PRO A 317 11.78 6.08 1.93
N CYS A 318 11.26 4.88 2.13
CA CYS A 318 9.84 4.56 2.26
C CYS A 318 9.18 5.31 3.44
N ILE A 319 9.79 5.31 4.62
CA ILE A 319 9.24 5.96 5.82
C ILE A 319 9.01 7.45 5.59
N GLU A 320 9.99 8.14 5.02
CA GLU A 320 9.89 9.57 4.75
C GLU A 320 8.92 9.86 3.58
N ARG A 321 8.89 9.01 2.54
CA ARG A 321 7.92 9.15 1.44
C ARG A 321 6.47 9.10 1.94
N ASN A 322 6.16 8.27 2.94
CA ASN A 322 4.83 8.27 3.56
C ASN A 322 4.49 9.62 4.22
N ALA A 323 5.43 10.18 4.97
CA ALA A 323 5.24 11.48 5.62
C ALA A 323 4.98 12.61 4.60
N PHE A 324 5.79 12.66 3.53
CA PHE A 324 5.61 13.65 2.46
C PHE A 324 4.38 13.37 1.60
N GLY A 325 4.02 12.13 1.32
CA GLY A 325 2.78 11.76 0.64
C GLY A 325 1.55 12.23 1.41
N ALA A 326 1.52 12.02 2.73
CA ALA A 326 0.44 12.51 3.59
C ALA A 326 0.35 14.06 3.61
N GLN A 327 1.50 14.74 3.63
CA GLN A 327 1.52 16.21 3.57
C GLN A 327 1.03 16.72 2.20
N ARG A 328 1.41 16.07 1.10
CA ARG A 328 0.94 16.41 -0.25
C ARG A 328 -0.57 16.21 -0.37
N ALA A 329 -1.13 15.14 0.19
CA ALA A 329 -2.56 14.91 0.17
C ALA A 329 -3.36 16.07 0.80
N LEU A 330 -2.86 16.67 1.89
CA LEU A 330 -3.48 17.87 2.47
C LEU A 330 -3.38 19.09 1.54
N ALA A 331 -2.30 19.22 0.78
CA ALA A 331 -2.12 20.31 -0.18
C ALA A 331 -3.05 20.14 -1.39
N HIS A 332 -3.15 18.93 -1.96
CA HIS A 332 -4.06 18.61 -3.06
C HIS A 332 -5.52 18.85 -2.68
N ASN A 333 -5.93 18.38 -1.49
CA ASN A 333 -7.26 18.69 -0.94
C ASN A 333 -7.50 20.21 -0.89
N THR A 334 -6.57 20.98 -0.33
CA THR A 334 -6.73 22.42 -0.23
C THR A 334 -6.87 23.06 -1.60
N TYR A 335 -6.04 22.67 -2.57
CA TYR A 335 -6.06 23.20 -3.93
C TYR A 335 -7.39 22.86 -4.64
N ALA A 336 -7.82 21.59 -4.58
CA ALA A 336 -9.05 21.16 -5.22
C ALA A 336 -10.29 21.89 -4.67
N LEU A 337 -10.38 22.07 -3.35
CA LEU A 337 -11.49 22.79 -2.71
C LEU A 337 -11.53 24.30 -3.03
N MET A 338 -10.41 24.90 -3.41
CA MET A 338 -10.35 26.29 -3.87
C MET A 338 -10.68 26.44 -5.36
N SER A 339 -10.78 25.34 -6.11
CA SER A 339 -11.16 25.31 -7.51
C SER A 339 -12.65 24.96 -7.69
N ASP A 340 -13.12 25.03 -8.92
CA ASP A 340 -14.46 24.54 -9.29
C ASP A 340 -14.48 23.02 -9.58
N GLY A 341 -13.36 22.32 -9.40
CA GLY A 341 -13.20 20.90 -9.69
C GLY A 341 -13.01 20.56 -11.18
N ARG A 342 -12.90 21.55 -12.05
CA ARG A 342 -12.62 21.33 -13.48
C ARG A 342 -11.14 21.32 -13.73
N HIS A 343 -10.70 20.33 -14.49
CA HIS A 343 -9.30 20.18 -14.92
C HIS A 343 -9.26 19.47 -16.29
N ARG A 344 -8.10 19.45 -16.92
CA ARG A 344 -7.97 19.01 -18.31
C ARG A 344 -7.59 17.54 -18.45
N ILE A 345 -6.74 17.05 -17.57
CA ILE A 345 -6.26 15.65 -17.57
C ILE A 345 -7.05 14.89 -16.52
N SER A 346 -7.76 13.85 -16.92
CA SER A 346 -8.58 13.06 -16.02
C SER A 346 -7.76 12.12 -15.13
N PHE A 347 -8.35 11.67 -14.02
CA PHE A 347 -7.76 10.63 -13.18
C PHE A 347 -7.43 9.36 -13.96
N ASP A 348 -8.29 8.97 -14.88
CA ASP A 348 -8.10 7.77 -15.71
C ASP A 348 -6.87 7.91 -16.64
N GLU A 349 -6.66 9.08 -17.25
CA GLU A 349 -5.48 9.37 -18.06
C GLU A 349 -4.19 9.36 -17.24
N VAL A 350 -4.23 9.85 -16.01
CA VAL A 350 -3.08 9.79 -15.09
C VAL A 350 -2.80 8.35 -14.66
N VAL A 351 -3.82 7.54 -14.41
CA VAL A 351 -3.66 6.10 -14.09
C VAL A 351 -2.99 5.36 -15.25
N GLN A 352 -3.42 5.61 -16.47
CA GLN A 352 -2.80 5.04 -17.68
C GLN A 352 -1.35 5.50 -17.82
N THR A 353 -1.09 6.80 -17.67
CA THR A 353 0.26 7.38 -17.74
C THR A 353 1.18 6.79 -16.67
N MET A 354 0.67 6.57 -15.46
CA MET A 354 1.41 5.93 -14.38
C MET A 354 1.81 4.50 -14.75
N TYR A 355 0.93 3.73 -15.38
CA TYR A 355 1.23 2.39 -15.84
C TYR A 355 2.30 2.40 -16.93
N GLU A 356 2.15 3.22 -17.96
CA GLU A 356 3.09 3.35 -19.06
C GLU A 356 4.49 3.80 -18.60
N THR A 357 4.56 4.83 -17.75
CA THR A 357 5.82 5.30 -17.18
C THR A 357 6.44 4.24 -16.27
N GLY A 358 5.61 3.51 -15.50
CA GLY A 358 6.05 2.44 -14.63
C GLY A 358 6.73 1.30 -15.35
N ILE A 359 6.17 0.85 -16.46
CA ILE A 359 6.78 -0.18 -17.32
C ILE A 359 8.11 0.31 -17.89
N ASN A 360 8.22 1.59 -18.22
CA ASN A 360 9.43 2.21 -18.75
C ASN A 360 10.51 2.51 -17.70
N ILE A 361 10.20 2.46 -16.41
CA ILE A 361 11.22 2.50 -15.35
C ILE A 361 12.09 1.25 -15.48
N GLN A 362 13.41 1.45 -15.57
CA GLN A 362 14.35 0.33 -15.68
C GLN A 362 14.29 -0.58 -14.44
N SER A 363 14.46 -1.90 -14.67
CA SER A 363 14.39 -2.93 -13.64
C SER A 363 15.20 -2.62 -12.35
N PRO A 364 16.42 -2.05 -12.39
CA PRO A 364 17.17 -1.72 -11.17
C PRO A 364 16.46 -0.72 -10.23
N TYR A 365 15.46 0.03 -10.74
CA TYR A 365 14.70 1.02 -9.99
C TYR A 365 13.29 0.55 -9.59
N ARG A 366 12.99 -0.76 -9.75
CA ARG A 366 11.71 -1.38 -9.43
C ARG A 366 11.84 -2.45 -8.35
N GLU A 367 12.10 -2.04 -7.11
CA GLU A 367 12.14 -2.89 -5.92
C GLU A 367 13.15 -4.08 -6.01
N THR A 368 14.27 -3.87 -6.70
CA THR A 368 15.31 -4.89 -6.85
C THR A 368 16.52 -4.67 -5.95
N SER A 369 16.63 -3.47 -5.37
CA SER A 369 17.83 -3.03 -4.63
C SER A 369 19.13 -3.04 -5.45
N LEU A 370 19.03 -3.04 -6.79
CA LEU A 370 20.17 -3.08 -7.72
C LEU A 370 20.50 -1.71 -8.33
N GLY A 371 19.79 -0.65 -7.95
CA GLY A 371 19.96 0.69 -8.49
C GLY A 371 19.60 1.80 -7.50
N GLY A 372 19.78 3.04 -7.92
CA GLY A 372 19.35 4.23 -7.18
C GLY A 372 19.98 4.37 -5.80
N LEU A 373 19.15 4.67 -4.81
CA LEU A 373 19.57 4.86 -3.43
C LEU A 373 20.13 3.59 -2.79
N ALA A 374 19.65 2.42 -3.21
CA ALA A 374 20.10 1.14 -2.68
C ALA A 374 21.61 0.90 -2.85
N LEU A 375 22.23 1.50 -3.88
CA LEU A 375 23.67 1.39 -4.11
C LEU A 375 24.52 2.36 -3.27
N ARG A 376 23.91 3.32 -2.60
CA ARG A 376 24.66 4.37 -1.89
C ARG A 376 25.09 3.99 -0.48
N ASP A 377 24.39 3.05 0.14
CA ASP A 377 24.72 2.52 1.48
C ASP A 377 25.74 1.37 1.43
N ALA A 378 26.00 0.83 0.23
CA ALA A 378 27.02 -0.20 0.01
C ALA A 378 28.46 0.35 -0.10
N MET A 379 28.65 1.67 0.04
CA MET A 379 29.97 2.28 0.08
C MET A 379 30.44 2.40 1.55
N PRO A 380 31.64 1.86 1.86
CA PRO A 380 32.21 1.93 3.19
C PRO A 380 32.51 3.37 3.64
#